data_3373c207b7b1bbe7584426bad6fd3433
#
_entry.id   3373c207b7b1bbe7584426bad6fd3433
#
_cell.length_a   1.000
_cell.length_b   1.000
_cell.length_c   1.000
_cell.angle_alpha   90.00
_cell.angle_beta   90.00
_cell.angle_gamma   90.00
#
_symmetry.space_group_name_H-M   'P 1'
#
loop_
_entity.id
_entity.type
_entity.pdbx_description
1 polymer ?
#
loop_
_entity_poly.entity_id
_entity_poly.type
_entity_poly.pdbx_seq_one_letter_code
_entity_poly.pdbx_strand_id
1 'polypeptide(L)'
;RFDNVVLNPDNPLQVIGVLDWEMATLGDPLMDLGNTLAYWVQADDDPVFQMMRRQPTHLAGMLTRQEVVNYYGEKTGFRVDNFDFYTIYGLFRLAVIIQQIYYRYYHGQTKNSQFAQFGQMANYLEQRCLRLIAASVL
;
A
#
# COMPACT_ATOMS: atom_id res chain seq x y z
N ARG A 1 -1.50 2.01 7.79
CA ARG A 1 -2.92 1.87 7.42
C ARG A 1 -3.77 2.63 8.44
N PHE A 2 -4.99 3.06 8.07
CA PHE A 2 -5.85 3.87 8.95
C PHE A 2 -6.29 3.12 10.22
N ASP A 3 -6.39 1.81 10.17
CA ASP A 3 -6.67 0.97 11.33
C ASP A 3 -5.54 0.93 12.37
N ASN A 4 -4.37 1.46 12.04
CA ASN A 4 -3.25 1.65 12.96
C ASN A 4 -3.15 3.08 13.53
N VAL A 5 -4.18 3.89 13.32
CA VAL A 5 -4.22 5.29 13.80
C VAL A 5 -5.27 5.43 14.89
N VAL A 6 -4.89 6.04 16.00
CA VAL A 6 -5.81 6.38 17.11
C VAL A 6 -6.15 7.86 17.02
N LEU A 7 -7.44 8.15 16.93
CA LEU A 7 -7.95 9.51 16.88
C LEU A 7 -8.44 9.95 18.27
N ASN A 8 -8.35 11.24 18.53
CA ASN A 8 -8.91 11.83 19.73
C ASN A 8 -10.47 11.71 19.70
N PRO A 9 -11.11 11.12 20.73
CA PRO A 9 -12.56 10.94 20.74
C PRO A 9 -13.34 12.26 20.75
N ASP A 10 -12.76 13.33 21.30
CA ASP A 10 -13.40 14.65 21.37
C ASP A 10 -13.10 15.49 20.10
N ASN A 11 -12.06 15.14 19.34
CA ASN A 11 -11.70 15.80 18.10
C ASN A 11 -11.11 14.79 17.11
N PRO A 12 -11.93 14.15 16.26
CA PRO A 12 -11.50 13.08 15.37
C PRO A 12 -10.55 13.53 14.24
N LEU A 13 -10.29 14.83 14.11
CA LEU A 13 -9.24 15.34 13.21
C LEU A 13 -7.84 15.33 13.84
N GLN A 14 -7.74 14.99 15.13
CA GLN A 14 -6.47 14.93 15.84
C GLN A 14 -6.02 13.47 16.02
N VAL A 15 -4.88 13.14 15.44
CA VAL A 15 -4.19 11.87 15.69
C VAL A 15 -3.48 11.96 17.04
N ILE A 16 -3.77 11.01 17.94
CA ILE A 16 -3.17 10.92 19.27
C ILE A 16 -2.29 9.68 19.45
N GLY A 17 -2.27 8.78 18.48
CA GLY A 17 -1.39 7.62 18.51
C GLY A 17 -1.30 6.92 17.17
N VAL A 18 -0.17 6.23 16.98
CA VAL A 18 0.07 5.32 15.86
C VAL A 18 0.48 3.98 16.46
N LEU A 19 -0.13 2.91 15.98
CA LEU A 19 0.04 1.54 16.47
C LEU A 19 0.84 0.68 15.49
N ASP A 20 1.10 -0.58 15.89
CA ASP A 20 1.66 -1.62 15.03
C ASP A 20 3.13 -1.35 14.63
N TRP A 21 3.95 -1.00 15.61
CA TRP A 21 5.37 -0.67 15.45
C TRP A 21 6.29 -1.89 15.38
N GLU A 22 5.78 -3.12 15.51
CA GLU A 22 6.58 -4.35 15.59
C GLU A 22 7.47 -4.60 14.36
N MET A 23 7.05 -4.05 13.20
CA MET A 23 7.81 -4.14 11.94
C MET A 23 8.56 -2.84 11.61
N ALA A 24 8.60 -1.89 12.53
CA ALA A 24 9.30 -0.63 12.30
C ALA A 24 10.82 -0.83 12.24
N THR A 25 11.47 -0.12 11.34
CA THR A 25 12.93 -0.15 11.15
C THR A 25 13.43 1.24 10.76
N LEU A 26 14.73 1.44 10.92
CA LEU A 26 15.40 2.62 10.38
C LEU A 26 15.67 2.40 8.88
N GLY A 27 15.38 3.40 8.07
CA GLY A 27 15.55 3.30 6.62
C GLY A 27 15.10 4.56 5.89
N ASP A 28 14.91 4.43 4.57
CA ASP A 28 14.43 5.50 3.71
C ASP A 28 12.92 5.73 3.94
N PRO A 29 12.49 6.92 4.40
CA PRO A 29 11.08 7.23 4.63
C PRO A 29 10.21 7.14 3.36
N LEU A 30 10.77 7.35 2.17
CA LEU A 30 10.03 7.24 0.91
C LEU A 30 9.70 5.79 0.56
N MET A 31 10.51 4.81 0.99
CA MET A 31 10.15 3.38 0.90
C MET A 31 8.94 3.06 1.78
N ASP A 32 8.82 3.65 2.95
CA ASP A 32 7.67 3.49 3.84
C ASP A 32 6.41 4.13 3.25
N LEU A 33 6.55 5.34 2.69
CA LEU A 33 5.46 5.99 1.94
C LEU A 33 4.99 5.12 0.76
N GLY A 34 5.91 4.61 -0.06
CA GLY A 34 5.60 3.70 -1.17
C GLY A 34 4.86 2.44 -0.72
N ASN A 35 5.30 1.86 0.40
CA ASN A 35 4.62 0.72 1.01
C ASN A 35 3.18 1.08 1.48
N THR A 36 2.99 2.26 2.04
CA THR A 36 1.66 2.76 2.43
C THR A 36 0.75 2.93 1.22
N LEU A 37 1.27 3.50 0.13
CA LEU A 37 0.53 3.76 -1.11
C LEU A 37 0.20 2.48 -1.90
N ALA A 38 0.90 1.37 -1.69
CA ALA A 38 0.53 0.08 -2.25
C ALA A 38 -0.85 -0.42 -1.76
N TYR A 39 -1.30 0.04 -0.59
CA TYR A 39 -2.65 -0.24 -0.04
C TYR A 39 -3.67 0.87 -0.37
N TRP A 40 -3.25 1.93 -1.07
CA TRP A 40 -4.08 3.09 -1.39
C TRP A 40 -4.81 2.89 -2.70
N VAL A 41 -5.95 2.21 -2.64
CA VAL A 41 -6.80 1.97 -3.80
C VAL A 41 -7.65 3.22 -4.07
N GLN A 42 -7.57 3.75 -5.29
CA GLN A 42 -8.32 4.91 -5.76
C GLN A 42 -9.62 4.50 -6.48
N ALA A 43 -10.54 5.43 -6.64
CA ALA A 43 -11.82 5.17 -7.30
C ALA A 43 -11.67 4.77 -8.78
N ASP A 44 -10.63 5.27 -9.45
CA ASP A 44 -10.30 5.05 -10.86
C ASP A 44 -9.35 3.86 -11.11
N ASP A 45 -8.94 3.15 -10.07
CA ASP A 45 -8.16 1.91 -10.24
C ASP A 45 -8.98 0.82 -10.94
N ASP A 46 -8.30 -0.10 -11.62
CA ASP A 46 -8.94 -1.20 -12.32
C ASP A 46 -9.72 -2.14 -11.37
N PRO A 47 -10.69 -2.90 -11.89
CA PRO A 47 -11.57 -3.73 -11.06
C PRO A 47 -10.84 -4.74 -10.16
N VAL A 48 -9.69 -5.26 -10.59
CA VAL A 48 -8.93 -6.24 -9.81
C VAL A 48 -8.29 -5.56 -8.61
N PHE A 49 -7.70 -4.36 -8.80
CA PHE A 49 -7.13 -3.61 -7.70
C PHE A 49 -8.21 -3.12 -6.72
N GLN A 50 -9.41 -2.75 -7.24
CA GLN A 50 -10.57 -2.42 -6.40
C GLN A 50 -10.98 -3.57 -5.46
N MET A 51 -10.88 -4.83 -5.88
CA MET A 51 -11.15 -5.99 -5.01
C MET A 51 -10.15 -6.13 -3.86
N MET A 52 -8.94 -5.57 -3.99
CA MET A 52 -7.91 -5.59 -2.96
C MET A 52 -8.08 -4.49 -1.90
N ARG A 53 -9.11 -3.67 -2.02
CA ARG A 53 -9.38 -2.53 -1.15
C ARG A 53 -9.55 -2.95 0.31
N ARG A 54 -8.80 -2.29 1.20
CA ARG A 54 -8.81 -2.49 2.66
C ARG A 54 -9.03 -1.20 3.45
N GLN A 55 -9.08 -0.08 2.75
CA GLN A 55 -9.17 1.26 3.33
C GLN A 55 -10.16 2.10 2.51
N PRO A 56 -10.75 3.18 3.08
CA PRO A 56 -11.72 4.03 2.39
C PRO A 56 -11.07 5.04 1.43
N THR A 57 -9.88 4.76 0.91
CA THR A 57 -9.07 5.67 0.09
C THR A 57 -9.66 5.99 -1.29
N HIS A 58 -10.71 5.27 -1.69
CA HIS A 58 -11.48 5.48 -2.94
C HIS A 58 -12.64 6.47 -2.79
N LEU A 59 -12.95 6.92 -1.58
CA LEU A 59 -14.10 7.81 -1.33
C LEU A 59 -13.81 9.22 -1.84
N ALA A 60 -14.88 9.91 -2.23
CA ALA A 60 -14.81 11.33 -2.62
C ALA A 60 -14.22 12.18 -1.47
N GLY A 61 -13.28 13.06 -1.81
CA GLY A 61 -12.55 13.89 -0.84
C GLY A 61 -11.26 13.28 -0.32
N MET A 62 -10.98 11.99 -0.61
CA MET A 62 -9.67 11.41 -0.33
C MET A 62 -8.65 11.86 -1.39
N LEU A 63 -7.42 12.06 -0.95
CA LEU A 63 -6.31 12.38 -1.85
C LEU A 63 -5.98 11.20 -2.77
N THR A 64 -5.59 11.50 -3.99
CA THR A 64 -4.97 10.52 -4.90
C THR A 64 -3.57 10.15 -4.39
N ARG A 65 -3.00 9.03 -4.87
CA ARG A 65 -1.61 8.64 -4.55
C ARG A 65 -0.62 9.76 -4.89
N GLN A 66 -0.80 10.42 -6.04
CA GLN A 66 0.09 11.51 -6.45
C GLN A 66 -0.04 12.74 -5.53
N GLU A 67 -1.26 13.09 -5.13
CA GLU A 67 -1.48 14.19 -4.17
C GLU A 67 -0.88 13.88 -2.80
N VAL A 68 -0.96 12.61 -2.33
CA VAL A 68 -0.29 12.19 -1.08
C VAL A 68 1.22 12.34 -1.19
N VAL A 69 1.84 11.91 -2.30
CA VAL A 69 3.28 12.05 -2.54
C VAL A 69 3.69 13.52 -2.53
N ASN A 70 2.97 14.38 -3.26
CA ASN A 70 3.24 15.82 -3.34
C ASN A 70 3.12 16.46 -1.95
N TYR A 71 2.02 16.17 -1.24
CA TYR A 71 1.79 16.69 0.11
C TYR A 71 2.88 16.26 1.10
N TYR A 72 3.33 14.99 1.00
CA TYR A 72 4.43 14.50 1.83
C TYR A 72 5.73 15.26 1.54
N GLY A 73 6.07 15.46 0.27
CA GLY A 73 7.24 16.25 -0.13
C GLY A 73 7.18 17.69 0.39
N GLU A 74 6.02 18.35 0.26
CA GLU A 74 5.81 19.71 0.78
C GLU A 74 5.99 19.80 2.30
N LYS A 75 5.50 18.81 3.05
CA LYS A 75 5.56 18.82 4.52
C LYS A 75 6.92 18.43 5.10
N THR A 76 7.67 17.60 4.40
CA THR A 76 8.93 17.03 4.91
C THR A 76 10.17 17.62 4.27
N GLY A 77 10.05 18.24 3.09
CA GLY A 77 11.17 18.72 2.28
C GLY A 77 11.90 17.60 1.50
N PHE A 78 11.40 16.37 1.52
CA PHE A 78 11.96 15.31 0.70
C PHE A 78 11.69 15.55 -0.80
N ARG A 79 12.69 15.24 -1.63
CA ARG A 79 12.50 15.25 -3.08
C ARG A 79 11.67 14.05 -3.51
N VAL A 80 10.59 14.31 -4.21
CA VAL A 80 9.62 13.30 -4.67
C VAL A 80 9.41 13.32 -6.18
N ASP A 81 10.33 13.95 -6.92
CA ASP A 81 10.23 14.21 -8.37
C ASP A 81 10.14 12.92 -9.20
N ASN A 82 10.77 11.83 -8.74
CA ASN A 82 10.69 10.51 -9.37
C ASN A 82 10.31 9.48 -8.31
N PHE A 83 9.01 9.30 -8.11
CA PHE A 83 8.48 8.39 -7.09
C PHE A 83 8.22 6.97 -7.63
N ASP A 84 8.51 6.69 -8.89
CA ASP A 84 8.21 5.41 -9.55
C ASP A 84 8.88 4.23 -8.85
N PHE A 85 10.16 4.37 -8.48
CA PHE A 85 10.87 3.35 -7.73
C PHE A 85 10.12 2.96 -6.44
N TYR A 86 9.69 3.93 -5.66
CA TYR A 86 9.00 3.70 -4.38
C TYR A 86 7.61 3.11 -4.57
N THR A 87 6.92 3.51 -5.63
CA THR A 87 5.61 2.92 -6.02
C THR A 87 5.78 1.44 -6.37
N ILE A 88 6.76 1.12 -7.23
CA ILE A 88 7.04 -0.25 -7.65
C ILE A 88 7.51 -1.09 -6.48
N TYR A 89 8.41 -0.56 -5.64
CA TYR A 89 8.88 -1.23 -4.42
C TYR A 89 7.75 -1.59 -3.48
N GLY A 90 6.83 -0.65 -3.22
CA GLY A 90 5.68 -0.87 -2.34
C GLY A 90 4.75 -1.98 -2.87
N LEU A 91 4.44 -1.96 -4.17
CA LEU A 91 3.62 -2.99 -4.82
C LEU A 91 4.32 -4.36 -4.83
N PHE A 92 5.62 -4.40 -5.10
CA PHE A 92 6.42 -5.62 -5.04
C PHE A 92 6.42 -6.22 -3.63
N ARG A 93 6.64 -5.38 -2.60
CA ARG A 93 6.57 -5.83 -1.20
C ARG A 93 5.20 -6.41 -0.87
N LEU A 94 4.12 -5.77 -1.31
CA LEU A 94 2.76 -6.26 -1.13
C LEU A 94 2.57 -7.63 -1.84
N ALA A 95 3.07 -7.77 -3.07
CA ALA A 95 3.02 -9.05 -3.81
C ALA A 95 3.72 -10.17 -3.05
N VAL A 96 4.91 -9.90 -2.48
CA VAL A 96 5.66 -10.87 -1.67
C VAL A 96 4.89 -11.27 -0.42
N ILE A 97 4.28 -10.32 0.30
CA ILE A 97 3.46 -10.60 1.49
C ILE A 97 2.28 -11.51 1.13
N ILE A 98 1.56 -11.19 0.06
CA ILE A 98 0.41 -11.96 -0.43
C ILE A 98 0.87 -13.37 -0.85
N GLN A 99 1.99 -13.48 -1.55
CA GLN A 99 2.58 -14.76 -1.95
C GLN A 99 2.97 -15.62 -0.74
N GLN A 100 3.54 -15.03 0.30
CA GLN A 100 3.87 -15.76 1.54
C GLN A 100 2.62 -16.30 2.25
N ILE A 101 1.53 -15.53 2.27
CA ILE A 101 0.25 -15.96 2.84
C ILE A 101 -0.34 -17.11 2.00
N TYR A 102 -0.33 -16.96 0.67
CA TYR A 102 -0.78 -18.01 -0.25
C TYR A 102 0.04 -19.29 -0.10
N TYR A 103 1.36 -19.20 0.03
CA TYR A 103 2.24 -20.34 0.26
C TYR A 103 1.81 -21.14 1.49
N ARG A 104 1.54 -20.47 2.62
CA ARG A 104 1.05 -21.13 3.84
C ARG A 104 -0.30 -21.82 3.63
N TYR A 105 -1.19 -21.19 2.86
CA TYR A 105 -2.48 -21.79 2.51
C TYR A 105 -2.29 -23.02 1.62
N TYR A 106 -1.51 -22.91 0.57
CA TYR A 106 -1.24 -23.99 -0.38
C TYR A 106 -0.64 -25.22 0.30
N HIS A 107 0.23 -25.05 1.27
CA HIS A 107 0.85 -26.11 2.05
C HIS A 107 0.04 -26.53 3.29
N GLY A 108 -1.21 -26.11 3.43
CA GLY A 108 -2.11 -26.50 4.52
C GLY A 108 -1.74 -25.96 5.91
N GLN A 109 -0.84 -24.99 5.99
CA GLN A 109 -0.43 -24.34 7.26
C GLN A 109 -1.50 -23.36 7.78
N THR A 110 -2.45 -22.99 6.95
CA THR A 110 -3.66 -22.25 7.31
C THR A 110 -4.85 -22.77 6.52
N LYS A 111 -6.04 -22.77 7.15
CA LYS A 111 -7.28 -23.27 6.53
C LYS A 111 -8.23 -22.17 6.09
N ASN A 112 -7.81 -20.91 6.17
CA ASN A 112 -8.67 -19.79 5.77
C ASN A 112 -8.84 -19.78 4.24
N SER A 113 -10.03 -20.13 3.76
CA SER A 113 -10.38 -20.22 2.34
C SER A 113 -10.25 -18.89 1.58
N GLN A 114 -10.28 -17.76 2.26
CA GLN A 114 -10.05 -16.45 1.64
C GLN A 114 -8.65 -16.34 1.01
N PHE A 115 -7.68 -17.10 1.51
CA PHE A 115 -6.32 -17.10 1.00
C PHE A 115 -6.14 -17.88 -0.31
N ALA A 116 -7.15 -18.64 -0.74
CA ALA A 116 -7.12 -19.36 -2.02
C ALA A 116 -6.90 -18.44 -3.23
N GLN A 117 -7.44 -17.21 -3.18
CA GLN A 117 -7.34 -16.23 -4.27
C GLN A 117 -6.02 -15.45 -4.27
N PHE A 118 -5.21 -15.57 -3.23
CA PHE A 118 -4.00 -14.76 -3.06
C PHE A 118 -2.93 -15.06 -4.10
N GLY A 119 -2.87 -16.28 -4.64
CA GLY A 119 -2.00 -16.61 -5.76
C GLY A 119 -2.29 -15.77 -7.01
N GLN A 120 -3.56 -15.60 -7.35
CA GLN A 120 -3.98 -14.75 -8.47
C GLN A 120 -3.71 -13.27 -8.20
N MET A 121 -3.90 -12.81 -6.96
CA MET A 121 -3.59 -11.44 -6.56
C MET A 121 -2.08 -11.16 -6.62
N ALA A 122 -1.23 -12.12 -6.23
CA ALA A 122 0.22 -11.97 -6.36
C ALA A 122 0.64 -11.83 -7.83
N ASN A 123 0.13 -12.68 -8.72
CA ASN A 123 0.38 -12.59 -10.16
C ASN A 123 -0.11 -11.25 -10.76
N TYR A 124 -1.28 -10.78 -10.33
CA TYR A 124 -1.79 -9.47 -10.77
C TYR A 124 -0.83 -8.33 -10.36
N LEU A 125 -0.35 -8.32 -9.11
CA LEU A 125 0.59 -7.30 -8.63
C LEU A 125 1.94 -7.38 -9.35
N GLU A 126 2.44 -8.57 -9.65
CA GLU A 126 3.62 -8.75 -10.49
C GLU A 126 3.43 -8.08 -11.86
N GLN A 127 2.34 -8.37 -12.56
CA GLN A 127 2.03 -7.76 -13.85
C GLN A 127 1.85 -6.25 -13.76
N ARG A 128 1.29 -5.75 -12.65
CA ARG A 128 1.19 -4.31 -12.40
C ARG A 128 2.58 -3.68 -12.22
N CYS A 129 3.47 -4.30 -11.47
CA CYS A 129 4.87 -3.85 -11.32
C CYS A 129 5.59 -3.82 -12.68
N LEU A 130 5.48 -4.88 -13.49
CA LEU A 130 6.12 -4.95 -14.81
C LEU A 130 5.64 -3.82 -15.74
N ARG A 131 4.34 -3.51 -15.75
CA ARG A 131 3.82 -2.38 -16.52
C ARG A 131 4.36 -1.04 -16.05
N LEU A 132 4.47 -0.83 -14.74
CA LEU A 132 5.02 0.40 -14.19
C LEU A 132 6.52 0.54 -14.49
N ILE A 133 7.29 -0.54 -14.39
CA ILE A 133 8.72 -0.56 -14.77
C ILE A 133 8.88 -0.18 -16.24
N ALA A 134 8.08 -0.77 -17.13
CA ALA A 134 8.14 -0.50 -18.57
C ALA A 134 7.73 0.95 -18.93
N ALA A 135 6.91 1.60 -18.11
CA ALA A 135 6.46 2.97 -18.31
C ALA A 135 7.34 4.01 -17.60
N SER A 136 8.16 3.58 -16.64
CA SER A 136 9.04 4.48 -15.89
C SER A 136 10.27 4.90 -16.68
N VAL A 137 10.87 6.02 -16.31
CA VAL A 137 12.16 6.52 -16.80
C VAL A 137 13.30 6.18 -15.81
N LEU A 138 13.19 5.07 -15.11
CA LEU A 138 14.23 4.57 -14.21
C LEU A 138 15.45 4.09 -14.95
#